data_5ce4e71f5ce1921fdb7f2d341a17e6b1
#
_entry.id   5ce4e71f5ce1921fdb7f2d341a17e6b1
#
_cell.length_a   1.000
_cell.length_b   1.000
_cell.length_c   1.000
_cell.angle_alpha   90.00
_cell.angle_beta   90.00
_cell.angle_gamma   90.00
#
_symmetry.space_group_name_H-M   'P 1'
#
loop_
_entity.id
_entity.type
_entity.pdbx_description
1 polymer ?
#
loop_
_entity_poly.entity_id
_entity_poly.type
_entity_poly.pdbx_seq_one_letter_code
_entity_poly.pdbx_strand_id
1 'polypeptide(L)'
;MAITKRDGSKYWYIQFQFNGRTYIKSSKTTDKALASQLEASWRKQLIEQHQLGIKPPLEIPMAFQLFADSKSDLISFNYLKRWCQRVVQFYSHLTYIHQIQTREIEQWRFKQQADGYSNQTIKHSINNIAGAIRYAKKLGYQVSDFELPTIKLPKGRLRYLSNEEEQRLLTEIDPYRDVEGMPPFNQRNPIVKQQMIDLYHLIIILLDTGARHGEICQLEWGNINLEKRTIALWRPKVQNESVLYMTDRVVEILTERHRKRTNKYLFTNKQGLARKTLTHVIQRAFRRAGLEGCSAHTLRHTHATRLIQNGLNLYEVKEILGHSDIKTTMRYAHIEQAQVSRKAVDVINIFNNKNLTPIDQ
;
A
#
# COMPACT_ATOMS: atom_id res chain seq x y z
N MET A 1 -53.71 9.54 -22.07
CA MET A 1 -53.12 8.32 -22.65
C MET A 1 -51.65 8.29 -22.24
N ALA A 2 -51.17 7.16 -21.74
CA ALA A 2 -49.77 7.07 -21.25
C ALA A 2 -48.73 6.90 -22.37
N ILE A 3 -49.16 6.59 -23.59
CA ILE A 3 -48.30 6.32 -24.75
C ILE A 3 -48.77 7.11 -25.92
N THR A 4 -47.90 7.97 -26.46
CA THR A 4 -48.19 8.89 -27.56
C THR A 4 -47.15 8.76 -28.67
N LYS A 5 -47.53 9.06 -29.91
CA LYS A 5 -46.60 9.19 -31.02
C LYS A 5 -46.38 10.68 -31.27
N ARG A 6 -45.15 11.13 -31.43
CA ARG A 6 -44.83 12.54 -31.74
C ARG A 6 -44.56 12.65 -33.24
N ASP A 7 -44.99 13.80 -33.80
CA ASP A 7 -44.71 14.08 -35.20
C ASP A 7 -43.20 14.08 -35.47
N GLY A 8 -42.81 13.41 -36.56
CA GLY A 8 -41.42 13.26 -36.94
C GLY A 8 -40.63 12.20 -36.18
N SER A 9 -41.22 11.49 -35.19
CA SER A 9 -40.56 10.42 -34.47
C SER A 9 -41.04 9.03 -34.87
N LYS A 10 -40.14 8.12 -35.18
CA LYS A 10 -40.45 6.70 -35.39
C LYS A 10 -40.77 5.93 -34.12
N TYR A 11 -40.42 6.48 -32.94
CA TYR A 11 -40.55 5.81 -31.64
C TYR A 11 -41.82 6.31 -30.91
N TRP A 12 -42.36 5.42 -30.05
CA TRP A 12 -43.39 5.76 -29.09
C TRP A 12 -42.82 6.53 -27.92
N TYR A 13 -43.59 7.48 -27.35
CA TYR A 13 -43.28 8.24 -26.17
C TYR A 13 -44.18 7.83 -25.02
N ILE A 14 -43.60 7.60 -23.87
CA ILE A 14 -44.26 7.30 -22.60
C ILE A 14 -44.45 8.65 -21.88
N GLN A 15 -45.67 8.98 -21.50
CA GLN A 15 -46.02 10.19 -20.76
C GLN A 15 -47.07 9.88 -19.70
N PHE A 16 -46.78 10.11 -18.43
CA PHE A 16 -47.77 9.96 -17.35
C PHE A 16 -47.45 10.90 -16.20
N GLN A 17 -48.46 11.12 -15.34
CA GLN A 17 -48.31 11.89 -14.10
C GLN A 17 -48.14 10.95 -12.91
N PHE A 18 -47.26 11.33 -11.99
CA PHE A 18 -47.05 10.66 -10.72
C PHE A 18 -46.63 11.69 -9.65
N ASN A 19 -47.32 11.72 -8.50
CA ASN A 19 -47.14 12.68 -7.42
C ASN A 19 -47.08 14.15 -7.91
N GLY A 20 -48.00 14.55 -8.77
CA GLY A 20 -48.10 15.93 -9.30
C GLY A 20 -47.04 16.30 -10.35
N ARG A 21 -46.13 15.41 -10.70
CA ARG A 21 -45.11 15.62 -11.74
C ARG A 21 -45.39 14.82 -13.01
N THR A 22 -45.15 15.45 -14.17
CA THR A 22 -45.26 14.80 -15.46
C THR A 22 -43.94 14.18 -15.86
N TYR A 23 -43.92 12.89 -16.16
CA TYR A 23 -42.79 12.12 -16.64
C TYR A 23 -42.96 11.85 -18.12
N ILE A 24 -41.93 12.16 -18.93
CA ILE A 24 -41.94 11.98 -20.37
C ILE A 24 -40.61 11.32 -20.79
N LYS A 25 -40.68 10.20 -21.57
CA LYS A 25 -39.48 9.52 -22.07
C LYS A 25 -39.80 8.84 -23.38
N SER A 26 -38.83 8.82 -24.32
CA SER A 26 -38.95 7.96 -25.51
C SER A 26 -38.81 6.49 -25.09
N SER A 27 -39.73 5.64 -25.63
CA SER A 27 -39.63 4.16 -25.42
C SER A 27 -38.49 3.52 -26.22
N LYS A 28 -37.93 4.24 -27.19
CA LYS A 28 -36.94 3.73 -28.16
C LYS A 28 -37.40 2.48 -28.92
N THR A 29 -38.71 2.21 -28.97
CA THR A 29 -39.32 1.12 -29.73
C THR A 29 -40.41 1.65 -30.65
N THR A 30 -40.60 0.98 -31.78
CA THR A 30 -41.69 1.21 -32.74
C THR A 30 -42.91 0.33 -32.42
N ASP A 31 -42.78 -0.64 -31.53
CA ASP A 31 -43.85 -1.51 -31.06
C ASP A 31 -44.60 -0.85 -29.88
N LYS A 32 -45.91 -0.69 -30.06
CA LYS A 32 -46.79 -0.09 -29.06
C LYS A 32 -47.01 -0.99 -27.84
N ALA A 33 -47.04 -2.31 -28.03
CA ALA A 33 -47.22 -3.28 -26.95
C ALA A 33 -45.98 -3.24 -25.99
N LEU A 34 -44.78 -3.27 -26.58
CA LEU A 34 -43.52 -3.14 -25.84
C LEU A 34 -43.42 -1.78 -25.13
N ALA A 35 -43.86 -0.69 -25.78
CA ALA A 35 -43.88 0.64 -25.14
C ALA A 35 -44.81 0.68 -23.92
N SER A 36 -45.95 -0.07 -23.96
CA SER A 36 -46.87 -0.22 -22.82
C SER A 36 -46.24 -1.00 -21.66
N GLN A 37 -45.50 -2.06 -21.94
CA GLN A 37 -44.77 -2.81 -20.93
C GLN A 37 -43.69 -1.96 -20.27
N LEU A 38 -42.97 -1.17 -21.06
CA LEU A 38 -41.96 -0.22 -20.55
C LEU A 38 -42.59 0.87 -19.67
N GLU A 39 -43.77 1.37 -20.02
CA GLU A 39 -44.50 2.34 -19.18
C GLU A 39 -44.89 1.72 -17.84
N ALA A 40 -45.47 0.54 -17.83
CA ALA A 40 -45.87 -0.17 -16.61
C ALA A 40 -44.64 -0.43 -15.70
N SER A 41 -43.53 -0.87 -16.28
CA SER A 41 -42.27 -1.07 -15.57
C SER A 41 -41.73 0.23 -14.97
N TRP A 42 -41.73 1.31 -15.74
CA TRP A 42 -41.23 2.61 -15.26
C TRP A 42 -42.13 3.19 -14.15
N ARG A 43 -43.44 3.06 -14.27
CA ARG A 43 -44.41 3.47 -13.24
C ARG A 43 -44.20 2.67 -11.95
N LYS A 44 -44.00 1.35 -12.06
CA LYS A 44 -43.67 0.48 -10.92
C LYS A 44 -42.39 0.93 -10.22
N GLN A 45 -41.31 1.23 -10.95
CA GLN A 45 -40.06 1.74 -10.40
C GLN A 45 -40.26 3.06 -9.63
N LEU A 46 -41.06 3.99 -10.14
CA LEU A 46 -41.36 5.25 -9.47
C LEU A 46 -42.15 5.06 -8.17
N ILE A 47 -43.12 4.11 -8.18
CA ILE A 47 -43.86 3.76 -6.96
C ILE A 47 -42.92 3.18 -5.92
N GLU A 48 -42.06 2.24 -6.29
CA GLU A 48 -41.08 1.64 -5.40
C GLU A 48 -40.12 2.67 -4.82
N GLN A 49 -39.66 3.65 -5.64
CA GLN A 49 -38.82 4.76 -5.16
C GLN A 49 -39.51 5.67 -4.15
N HIS A 50 -40.76 6.08 -4.45
CA HIS A 50 -41.45 7.09 -3.67
C HIS A 50 -42.21 6.52 -2.45
N GLN A 51 -42.73 5.30 -2.53
CA GLN A 51 -43.50 4.68 -1.46
C GLN A 51 -42.66 3.75 -0.58
N LEU A 52 -41.69 3.05 -1.17
CA LEU A 52 -40.86 2.09 -0.46
C LEU A 52 -39.43 2.58 -0.22
N GLY A 53 -39.09 3.78 -0.67
CA GLY A 53 -37.74 4.34 -0.53
C GLY A 53 -36.65 3.59 -1.29
N ILE A 54 -37.04 2.68 -2.21
CA ILE A 54 -36.11 1.88 -3.00
C ILE A 54 -35.44 2.78 -4.04
N LYS A 55 -34.14 2.90 -3.97
CA LYS A 55 -33.37 3.67 -4.95
C LYS A 55 -33.35 2.98 -6.32
N PRO A 56 -33.29 3.75 -7.44
CA PRO A 56 -33.14 3.17 -8.76
C PRO A 56 -31.84 2.36 -8.86
N PRO A 57 -31.74 1.41 -9.81
CA PRO A 57 -30.51 0.69 -10.06
C PRO A 57 -29.34 1.66 -10.29
N LEU A 58 -28.24 1.45 -9.60
CA LEU A 58 -27.05 2.31 -9.68
C LEU A 58 -26.16 1.82 -10.83
N GLU A 59 -25.82 2.72 -11.75
CA GLU A 59 -24.89 2.42 -12.84
C GLU A 59 -23.47 2.16 -12.32
N ILE A 60 -22.76 1.22 -12.97
CA ILE A 60 -21.40 0.82 -12.58
C ILE A 60 -20.44 2.01 -12.54
N PRO A 61 -20.35 2.91 -13.54
CA PRO A 61 -19.47 4.07 -13.48
C PRO A 61 -19.72 4.95 -12.25
N MET A 62 -20.98 5.22 -11.95
CA MET A 62 -21.37 6.04 -10.80
C MET A 62 -21.06 5.33 -9.48
N ALA A 63 -21.28 4.01 -9.38
CA ALA A 63 -20.96 3.24 -8.17
C ALA A 63 -19.46 3.29 -7.83
N PHE A 64 -18.60 3.09 -8.81
CA PHE A 64 -17.15 3.15 -8.62
C PHE A 64 -16.65 4.57 -8.38
N GLN A 65 -17.29 5.58 -8.95
CA GLN A 65 -16.97 6.97 -8.65
C GLN A 65 -17.33 7.33 -7.20
N LEU A 66 -18.54 7.04 -6.75
CA LEU A 66 -18.97 7.27 -5.36
C LEU A 66 -18.04 6.53 -4.36
N PHE A 67 -17.64 5.33 -4.68
CA PHE A 67 -16.68 4.58 -3.87
C PHE A 67 -15.30 5.25 -3.84
N ALA A 68 -14.79 5.72 -4.96
CA ALA A 68 -13.52 6.44 -5.01
C ALA A 68 -13.60 7.75 -4.22
N ASP A 69 -14.66 8.54 -4.42
CA ASP A 69 -14.86 9.82 -3.76
C ASP A 69 -14.99 9.67 -2.24
N SER A 70 -15.58 8.57 -1.75
CA SER A 70 -15.62 8.25 -0.33
C SER A 70 -14.24 8.02 0.30
N LYS A 71 -13.18 7.98 -0.51
CA LYS A 71 -11.78 7.77 -0.12
C LYS A 71 -10.86 8.88 -0.63
N SER A 72 -11.41 10.06 -0.90
CA SER A 72 -10.68 11.23 -1.41
C SER A 72 -9.50 11.66 -0.54
N ASP A 73 -9.60 11.46 0.78
CA ASP A 73 -8.56 11.81 1.75
C ASP A 73 -7.34 10.87 1.73
N LEU A 74 -7.43 9.74 1.02
CA LEU A 74 -6.32 8.80 0.96
C LEU A 74 -5.20 9.30 0.04
N ILE A 75 -3.95 9.17 0.47
CA ILE A 75 -2.76 9.43 -0.35
C ILE A 75 -2.79 8.62 -1.66
N SER A 76 -3.43 7.45 -1.65
CA SER A 76 -3.59 6.57 -2.82
C SER A 76 -4.81 6.89 -3.69
N PHE A 77 -5.53 8.00 -3.45
CA PHE A 77 -6.76 8.34 -4.16
C PHE A 77 -6.61 8.33 -5.69
N ASN A 78 -5.57 8.98 -6.21
CA ASN A 78 -5.32 9.02 -7.66
C ASN A 78 -5.04 7.63 -8.26
N TYR A 79 -4.43 6.73 -7.48
CA TYR A 79 -4.25 5.34 -7.89
C TYR A 79 -5.58 4.58 -7.89
N LEU A 80 -6.38 4.76 -6.84
CA LEU A 80 -7.71 4.15 -6.73
C LEU A 80 -8.62 4.62 -7.87
N LYS A 81 -8.63 5.91 -8.20
CA LYS A 81 -9.42 6.46 -9.31
C LYS A 81 -9.07 5.83 -10.65
N ARG A 82 -7.78 5.72 -10.98
CA ARG A 82 -7.31 5.04 -12.20
C ARG A 82 -7.66 3.56 -12.21
N TRP A 83 -7.59 2.91 -11.05
CA TRP A 83 -7.99 1.53 -10.92
C TRP A 83 -9.51 1.37 -11.16
N CYS A 84 -10.36 2.21 -10.57
CA CYS A 84 -11.80 2.21 -10.81
C CYS A 84 -12.13 2.36 -12.30
N GLN A 85 -11.45 3.26 -13.01
CA GLN A 85 -11.63 3.42 -14.47
C GLN A 85 -11.37 2.13 -15.24
N ARG A 86 -10.30 1.40 -14.91
CA ARG A 86 -10.00 0.08 -15.55
C ARG A 86 -11.06 -0.96 -15.26
N VAL A 87 -11.59 -1.00 -14.05
CA VAL A 87 -12.66 -1.93 -13.67
C VAL A 87 -13.97 -1.59 -14.40
N VAL A 88 -14.33 -0.31 -14.46
CA VAL A 88 -15.50 0.17 -15.23
C VAL A 88 -15.37 -0.21 -16.71
N GLN A 89 -14.19 -0.03 -17.29
CA GLN A 89 -13.93 -0.43 -18.66
C GLN A 89 -14.09 -1.95 -18.87
N PHE A 90 -13.61 -2.77 -17.96
CA PHE A 90 -13.77 -4.23 -18.02
C PHE A 90 -15.24 -4.65 -17.97
N TYR A 91 -16.04 -4.00 -17.11
CA TYR A 91 -17.48 -4.29 -16.99
C TYR A 91 -18.36 -3.47 -17.93
N SER A 92 -17.82 -2.91 -19.02
CA SER A 92 -18.59 -2.08 -19.97
C SER A 92 -19.76 -2.81 -20.65
N HIS A 93 -19.79 -4.13 -20.62
CA HIS A 93 -20.90 -4.96 -21.09
C HIS A 93 -22.05 -5.06 -20.08
N LEU A 94 -21.86 -4.60 -18.84
CA LEU A 94 -22.87 -4.51 -17.79
C LEU A 94 -23.28 -3.04 -17.60
N THR A 95 -24.51 -2.82 -17.15
CA THR A 95 -25.02 -1.46 -16.91
C THR A 95 -25.03 -1.12 -15.42
N TYR A 96 -25.51 -2.01 -14.57
CA TYR A 96 -25.81 -1.74 -13.18
C TYR A 96 -24.97 -2.55 -12.21
N ILE A 97 -24.69 -1.97 -11.04
CA ILE A 97 -23.82 -2.58 -10.01
C ILE A 97 -24.34 -3.93 -9.50
N HIS A 98 -25.67 -4.13 -9.45
CA HIS A 98 -26.28 -5.39 -9.02
C HIS A 98 -26.03 -6.55 -10.01
N GLN A 99 -25.56 -6.26 -11.22
CA GLN A 99 -25.18 -7.29 -12.20
C GLN A 99 -23.79 -7.88 -11.93
N ILE A 100 -22.96 -7.21 -11.07
CA ILE A 100 -21.67 -7.75 -10.67
C ILE A 100 -21.91 -8.74 -9.53
N GLN A 101 -21.84 -10.01 -9.84
CA GLN A 101 -22.01 -11.14 -8.94
C GLN A 101 -20.69 -11.91 -8.79
N THR A 102 -20.72 -13.04 -8.12
CA THR A 102 -19.54 -13.92 -7.93
C THR A 102 -18.85 -14.27 -9.25
N ARG A 103 -19.64 -14.58 -10.30
CA ARG A 103 -19.12 -14.92 -11.63
C ARG A 103 -18.29 -13.79 -12.24
N GLU A 104 -18.79 -12.58 -12.19
CA GLU A 104 -18.13 -11.38 -12.75
C GLU A 104 -16.85 -11.05 -11.99
N ILE A 105 -16.85 -11.24 -10.67
CA ILE A 105 -15.65 -11.10 -9.84
C ILE A 105 -14.60 -12.16 -10.19
N GLU A 106 -15.01 -13.40 -10.43
CA GLU A 106 -14.11 -14.46 -10.90
C GLU A 106 -13.54 -14.16 -12.29
N GLN A 107 -14.34 -13.64 -13.22
CA GLN A 107 -13.86 -13.21 -14.53
C GLN A 107 -12.78 -12.13 -14.41
N TRP A 108 -12.97 -11.15 -13.52
CA TRP A 108 -11.94 -10.16 -13.22
C TRP A 108 -10.66 -10.79 -12.64
N ARG A 109 -10.80 -11.77 -11.76
CA ARG A 109 -9.66 -12.52 -11.21
C ARG A 109 -8.85 -13.20 -12.31
N PHE A 110 -9.52 -13.94 -13.20
CA PHE A 110 -8.87 -14.62 -14.32
C PHE A 110 -8.18 -13.65 -15.26
N LYS A 111 -8.83 -12.53 -15.58
CA LYS A 111 -8.21 -11.45 -16.38
C LYS A 111 -6.91 -10.94 -15.74
N GLN A 112 -6.95 -10.67 -14.43
CA GLN A 112 -5.76 -10.19 -13.71
C GLN A 112 -4.64 -11.23 -13.65
N GLN A 113 -4.99 -12.52 -13.56
CA GLN A 113 -4.00 -13.62 -13.64
C GLN A 113 -3.38 -13.70 -15.03
N ALA A 114 -4.17 -13.62 -16.09
CA ALA A 114 -3.69 -13.61 -17.47
C ALA A 114 -2.79 -12.41 -17.77
N ASP A 115 -3.07 -11.26 -17.15
CA ASP A 115 -2.23 -10.05 -17.22
C ASP A 115 -0.93 -10.15 -16.39
N GLY A 116 -0.69 -11.26 -15.68
CA GLY A 116 0.53 -11.51 -14.92
C GLY A 116 0.60 -10.82 -13.54
N TYR A 117 -0.52 -10.34 -13.00
CA TYR A 117 -0.51 -9.72 -11.67
C TYR A 117 -0.31 -10.74 -10.55
N SER A 118 0.40 -10.33 -9.50
CA SER A 118 0.60 -11.17 -8.31
C SER A 118 -0.72 -11.44 -7.56
N ASN A 119 -0.82 -12.59 -6.88
CA ASN A 119 -1.98 -12.94 -6.06
C ASN A 119 -2.33 -11.86 -5.02
N GLN A 120 -1.33 -11.18 -4.45
CA GLN A 120 -1.54 -10.06 -3.52
C GLN A 120 -2.24 -8.89 -4.21
N THR A 121 -1.80 -8.52 -5.41
CA THR A 121 -2.40 -7.43 -6.21
C THR A 121 -3.83 -7.79 -6.61
N ILE A 122 -4.06 -9.03 -7.04
CA ILE A 122 -5.38 -9.54 -7.41
C ILE A 122 -6.33 -9.49 -6.21
N LYS A 123 -5.88 -9.95 -5.04
CA LYS A 123 -6.69 -9.90 -3.81
C LYS A 123 -7.07 -8.46 -3.43
N HIS A 124 -6.14 -7.51 -3.52
CA HIS A 124 -6.45 -6.09 -3.30
C HIS A 124 -7.46 -5.55 -4.30
N SER A 125 -7.31 -5.90 -5.57
CA SER A 125 -8.21 -5.50 -6.64
C SER A 125 -9.64 -6.01 -6.39
N ILE A 126 -9.80 -7.27 -6.07
CA ILE A 126 -11.10 -7.89 -5.74
C ILE A 126 -11.72 -7.27 -4.49
N ASN A 127 -10.94 -7.02 -3.45
CA ASN A 127 -11.42 -6.35 -2.25
C ASN A 127 -11.93 -4.92 -2.53
N ASN A 128 -11.36 -4.23 -3.49
CA ASN A 128 -11.85 -2.92 -3.90
C ASN A 128 -13.19 -3.01 -4.68
N ILE A 129 -13.38 -4.05 -5.53
CA ILE A 129 -14.69 -4.30 -6.17
C ILE A 129 -15.75 -4.57 -5.09
N ALA A 130 -15.46 -5.48 -4.17
CA ALA A 130 -16.35 -5.76 -3.04
C ALA A 130 -16.63 -4.51 -2.19
N GLY A 131 -15.62 -3.66 -2.02
CA GLY A 131 -15.75 -2.37 -1.35
C GLY A 131 -16.75 -1.44 -2.05
N ALA A 132 -16.69 -1.34 -3.37
CA ALA A 132 -17.62 -0.54 -4.16
C ALA A 132 -19.07 -1.06 -4.06
N ILE A 133 -19.26 -2.39 -4.17
CA ILE A 133 -20.59 -3.02 -4.04
C ILE A 133 -21.16 -2.79 -2.63
N ARG A 134 -20.37 -3.04 -1.58
CA ARG A 134 -20.79 -2.81 -0.19
C ARG A 134 -21.08 -1.34 0.10
N TYR A 135 -20.33 -0.43 -0.50
CA TYR A 135 -20.57 1.00 -0.36
C TYR A 135 -21.88 1.42 -1.03
N ALA A 136 -22.18 0.90 -2.24
CA ALA A 136 -23.48 1.09 -2.88
C ALA A 136 -24.63 0.56 -2.01
N LYS A 137 -24.49 -0.63 -1.41
CA LYS A 137 -25.46 -1.20 -0.45
C LYS A 137 -25.66 -0.28 0.76
N LYS A 138 -24.56 0.25 1.35
CA LYS A 138 -24.61 1.21 2.48
C LYS A 138 -25.38 2.48 2.13
N LEU A 139 -25.31 2.92 0.87
CA LEU A 139 -26.05 4.08 0.37
C LEU A 139 -27.52 3.76 0.05
N GLY A 140 -27.99 2.53 0.25
CA GLY A 140 -29.38 2.10 0.03
C GLY A 140 -29.70 1.70 -1.40
N TYR A 141 -28.68 1.43 -2.25
CA TYR A 141 -28.89 0.90 -3.60
C TYR A 141 -29.02 -0.61 -3.56
N GLN A 142 -29.80 -1.13 -4.50
CA GLN A 142 -29.92 -2.58 -4.69
C GLN A 142 -28.62 -3.16 -5.24
N VAL A 143 -28.12 -4.20 -4.58
CA VAL A 143 -26.96 -5.00 -5.00
C VAL A 143 -27.30 -6.48 -4.88
N SER A 144 -26.63 -7.30 -5.68
CA SER A 144 -26.74 -8.76 -5.56
C SER A 144 -25.79 -9.27 -4.46
N ASP A 145 -26.12 -10.40 -3.89
CA ASP A 145 -25.21 -11.13 -3.04
C ASP A 145 -24.06 -11.72 -3.87
N PHE A 146 -22.88 -11.77 -3.30
CA PHE A 146 -21.69 -12.28 -3.94
C PHE A 146 -20.73 -12.90 -2.91
N GLU A 147 -19.97 -13.86 -3.39
CA GLU A 147 -18.87 -14.47 -2.67
C GLU A 147 -17.52 -14.03 -3.26
N LEU A 148 -16.54 -13.87 -2.38
CA LEU A 148 -15.19 -13.51 -2.82
C LEU A 148 -14.37 -14.76 -3.09
N PRO A 149 -13.64 -14.81 -4.22
CA PRO A 149 -12.75 -15.92 -4.51
C PRO A 149 -11.65 -16.03 -3.46
N THR A 150 -11.39 -17.26 -3.03
CA THR A 150 -10.28 -17.56 -2.12
C THR A 150 -8.96 -17.48 -2.89
N ILE A 151 -8.12 -16.53 -2.53
CA ILE A 151 -6.80 -16.37 -3.12
C ILE A 151 -5.74 -16.77 -2.10
N LYS A 152 -5.06 -17.90 -2.35
CA LYS A 152 -3.93 -18.35 -1.55
C LYS A 152 -2.76 -17.39 -1.75
N LEU A 153 -2.31 -16.78 -0.68
CA LEU A 153 -1.10 -15.96 -0.68
C LEU A 153 0.07 -16.81 -0.22
N PRO A 154 1.19 -16.83 -0.95
CA PRO A 154 2.39 -17.50 -0.46
C PRO A 154 2.81 -16.82 0.85
N LYS A 155 3.17 -17.61 1.84
CA LYS A 155 3.83 -17.08 3.05
C LYS A 155 5.18 -16.52 2.58
N GLY A 156 5.28 -15.19 2.50
CA GLY A 156 6.53 -14.52 2.14
C GLY A 156 7.61 -14.89 3.15
N ARG A 157 8.74 -15.43 2.67
CA ARG A 157 9.92 -15.58 3.52
C ARG A 157 10.42 -14.20 3.93
N LEU A 158 10.69 -14.05 5.20
CA LEU A 158 11.32 -12.83 5.71
C LEU A 158 12.73 -12.72 5.12
N ARG A 159 12.96 -11.72 4.26
CA ARG A 159 14.28 -11.46 3.67
C ARG A 159 14.98 -10.36 4.47
N TYR A 160 16.12 -10.67 5.05
CA TYR A 160 17.04 -9.73 5.71
C TYR A 160 18.47 -10.04 5.24
N LEU A 161 19.39 -9.12 5.43
CA LEU A 161 20.78 -9.25 5.03
C LEU A 161 21.58 -10.00 6.11
N SER A 162 22.44 -10.93 5.69
CA SER A 162 23.52 -11.40 6.53
C SER A 162 24.61 -10.31 6.68
N ASN A 163 25.58 -10.53 7.56
CA ASN A 163 26.69 -9.58 7.72
C ASN A 163 27.54 -9.50 6.44
N GLU A 164 27.77 -10.63 5.76
CA GLU A 164 28.50 -10.71 4.50
C GLU A 164 27.73 -10.00 3.36
N GLU A 165 26.40 -10.15 3.35
CA GLU A 165 25.55 -9.48 2.38
C GLU A 165 25.51 -7.96 2.58
N GLU A 166 25.45 -7.52 3.84
CA GLU A 166 25.56 -6.08 4.12
C GLU A 166 26.92 -5.54 3.70
N GLN A 167 28.01 -6.25 4.03
CA GLN A 167 29.36 -5.82 3.64
C GLN A 167 29.46 -5.71 2.11
N ARG A 168 28.96 -6.69 1.37
CA ARG A 168 28.93 -6.61 -0.12
C ARG A 168 28.13 -5.42 -0.61
N LEU A 169 26.97 -5.14 0.01
CA LEU A 169 26.17 -3.98 -0.34
C LEU A 169 26.92 -2.69 -0.07
N LEU A 170 27.51 -2.52 1.11
CA LEU A 170 28.23 -1.31 1.49
C LEU A 170 29.46 -1.08 0.59
N THR A 171 30.19 -2.13 0.27
CA THR A 171 31.32 -2.05 -0.70
C THR A 171 30.81 -1.62 -2.10
N GLU A 172 29.68 -2.19 -2.55
CA GLU A 172 29.12 -1.86 -3.86
C GLU A 172 28.64 -0.41 -3.96
N ILE A 173 28.18 0.17 -2.88
CA ILE A 173 27.65 1.56 -2.86
C ILE A 173 28.66 2.58 -2.32
N ASP A 174 29.85 2.17 -1.91
CA ASP A 174 30.88 3.10 -1.44
C ASP A 174 31.12 4.20 -2.52
N PRO A 175 30.88 5.47 -2.19
CA PRO A 175 31.04 6.56 -3.16
C PRO A 175 32.47 6.70 -3.67
N TYR A 176 33.45 6.28 -2.87
CA TYR A 176 34.88 6.42 -3.19
C TYR A 176 35.46 5.23 -3.95
N ARG A 177 34.70 4.12 -4.10
CA ARG A 177 35.19 2.93 -4.80
C ARG A 177 35.50 3.20 -6.27
N ASP A 178 36.43 2.47 -6.80
CA ASP A 178 36.67 2.46 -8.23
C ASP A 178 35.52 1.77 -8.96
N VAL A 179 35.10 2.36 -10.06
CA VAL A 179 34.04 1.85 -10.93
C VAL A 179 34.55 1.82 -12.35
N GLU A 180 34.52 0.65 -12.96
CA GLU A 180 34.95 0.48 -14.36
C GLU A 180 34.17 1.44 -15.29
N GLY A 181 34.89 2.10 -16.17
CA GLY A 181 34.35 3.12 -17.09
C GLY A 181 34.00 4.47 -16.45
N MET A 182 34.30 4.67 -15.15
CA MET A 182 34.14 5.97 -14.49
C MET A 182 35.51 6.54 -14.05
N PRO A 183 35.69 7.88 -14.09
CA PRO A 183 36.89 8.50 -13.55
C PRO A 183 36.98 8.32 -12.04
N PRO A 184 38.17 8.52 -11.44
CA PRO A 184 38.35 8.57 -10.00
C PRO A 184 37.38 9.53 -9.33
N PHE A 185 36.99 9.28 -8.05
CA PHE A 185 35.94 10.04 -7.38
C PHE A 185 36.12 11.56 -7.48
N ASN A 186 37.36 12.08 -7.28
CA ASN A 186 37.66 13.51 -7.32
C ASN A 186 37.36 14.15 -8.70
N GLN A 187 37.42 13.40 -9.80
CA GLN A 187 37.17 13.86 -11.15
C GLN A 187 35.72 13.62 -11.61
N ARG A 188 34.90 12.91 -10.87
CA ARG A 188 33.49 12.66 -11.21
C ARG A 188 32.67 13.95 -11.21
N ASN A 189 31.65 14.01 -12.06
CA ASN A 189 30.70 15.13 -12.06
C ASN A 189 30.10 15.35 -10.66
N PRO A 190 30.00 16.59 -10.16
CA PRO A 190 29.49 16.89 -8.81
C PRO A 190 28.11 16.30 -8.53
N ILE A 191 27.21 16.25 -9.53
CA ILE A 191 25.87 15.65 -9.38
C ILE A 191 25.98 14.15 -9.14
N VAL A 192 26.87 13.46 -9.87
CA VAL A 192 27.10 12.01 -9.72
C VAL A 192 27.70 11.72 -8.34
N LYS A 193 28.71 12.49 -7.91
CA LYS A 193 29.28 12.40 -6.54
C LYS A 193 28.19 12.49 -5.49
N GLN A 194 27.35 13.52 -5.58
CA GLN A 194 26.29 13.73 -4.60
C GLN A 194 25.25 12.57 -4.61
N GLN A 195 24.92 12.04 -5.77
CA GLN A 195 24.01 10.89 -5.87
C GLN A 195 24.59 9.62 -5.25
N MET A 196 25.88 9.38 -5.38
CA MET A 196 26.57 8.23 -4.77
C MET A 196 26.61 8.38 -3.24
N ILE A 197 26.99 9.57 -2.75
CA ILE A 197 27.00 9.91 -1.33
C ILE A 197 25.58 9.81 -0.75
N ASP A 198 24.55 10.31 -1.46
CA ASP A 198 23.17 10.24 -1.00
C ASP A 198 22.69 8.81 -0.84
N LEU A 199 23.03 7.93 -1.80
CA LEU A 199 22.66 6.52 -1.73
C LEU A 199 23.33 5.81 -0.56
N TYR A 200 24.62 6.02 -0.37
CA TYR A 200 25.41 5.44 0.71
C TYR A 200 24.85 5.86 2.08
N HIS A 201 24.70 7.16 2.29
CA HIS A 201 24.15 7.72 3.53
C HIS A 201 22.73 7.24 3.81
N LEU A 202 21.87 7.22 2.78
CA LEU A 202 20.49 6.72 2.93
C LEU A 202 20.44 5.25 3.39
N ILE A 203 21.25 4.39 2.79
CA ILE A 203 21.25 2.97 3.11
C ILE A 203 21.73 2.76 4.55
N ILE A 204 22.78 3.44 4.99
CA ILE A 204 23.24 3.37 6.38
C ILE A 204 22.16 3.84 7.35
N ILE A 205 21.56 5.01 7.09
CA ILE A 205 20.48 5.53 7.95
C ILE A 205 19.32 4.52 8.04
N LEU A 206 18.94 3.89 6.94
CA LEU A 206 17.86 2.90 6.93
C LEU A 206 18.21 1.60 7.68
N LEU A 207 19.47 1.13 7.57
CA LEU A 207 19.95 -0.04 8.29
C LEU A 207 19.98 0.21 9.81
N ASP A 208 20.42 1.38 10.22
CA ASP A 208 20.69 1.69 11.63
C ASP A 208 19.46 2.17 12.39
N THR A 209 18.49 2.75 11.70
CA THR A 209 17.28 3.28 12.35
C THR A 209 16.04 2.42 12.12
N GLY A 210 16.07 1.53 11.13
CA GLY A 210 14.89 0.77 10.72
C GLY A 210 13.74 1.62 10.19
N ALA A 211 13.95 2.90 9.91
CA ALA A 211 12.93 3.81 9.36
C ALA A 211 12.37 3.31 8.03
N ARG A 212 11.15 3.75 7.67
CA ARG A 212 10.68 3.54 6.30
C ARG A 212 11.44 4.46 5.35
N HIS A 213 11.83 3.93 4.21
CA HIS A 213 12.60 4.68 3.21
C HIS A 213 11.96 6.02 2.83
N GLY A 214 10.62 6.08 2.69
CA GLY A 214 9.90 7.32 2.39
C GLY A 214 9.95 8.34 3.53
N GLU A 215 10.05 7.91 4.80
CA GLU A 215 10.19 8.78 5.96
C GLU A 215 11.53 9.52 5.91
N ILE A 216 12.62 8.79 5.62
CA ILE A 216 13.97 9.38 5.53
C ILE A 216 14.15 10.23 4.26
N CYS A 217 13.57 9.81 3.13
CA CYS A 217 13.65 10.60 1.89
C CYS A 217 12.97 11.96 1.98
N GLN A 218 11.98 12.13 2.85
CA GLN A 218 11.21 13.36 3.04
C GLN A 218 11.58 14.08 4.34
N LEU A 219 12.62 13.64 5.05
CA LEU A 219 13.00 14.17 6.35
C LEU A 219 13.51 15.61 6.23
N GLU A 220 13.01 16.47 7.11
CA GLU A 220 13.46 17.85 7.24
C GLU A 220 14.50 17.98 8.37
N TRP A 221 15.43 18.93 8.26
CA TRP A 221 16.42 19.19 9.28
C TRP A 221 15.83 19.61 10.62
N GLY A 222 14.66 20.26 10.62
CA GLY A 222 13.93 20.61 11.84
C GLY A 222 13.51 19.41 12.69
N ASN A 223 13.47 18.21 12.10
CA ASN A 223 13.11 16.97 12.78
C ASN A 223 14.32 16.20 13.30
N ILE A 224 15.53 16.73 13.13
CA ILE A 224 16.81 16.10 13.53
C ILE A 224 17.43 16.90 14.66
N ASN A 225 17.64 16.26 15.80
CA ASN A 225 18.37 16.84 16.93
C ASN A 225 19.69 16.08 17.07
N LEU A 226 20.80 16.74 16.66
CA LEU A 226 22.14 16.15 16.70
C LEU A 226 22.66 16.01 18.14
N GLU A 227 22.35 16.96 19.04
CA GLU A 227 22.77 16.92 20.43
C GLU A 227 22.12 15.77 21.20
N LYS A 228 20.78 15.62 21.04
CA LYS A 228 20.02 14.53 21.66
C LYS A 228 20.13 13.21 20.87
N ARG A 229 20.77 13.24 19.70
CA ARG A 229 20.94 12.10 18.81
C ARG A 229 19.59 11.44 18.41
N THR A 230 18.59 12.28 18.08
CA THR A 230 17.23 11.82 17.78
C THR A 230 16.70 12.36 16.44
N ILE A 231 15.85 11.56 15.82
CA ILE A 231 15.08 11.91 14.63
C ILE A 231 13.60 11.78 14.98
N ALA A 232 12.84 12.86 14.93
CA ALA A 232 11.40 12.87 15.13
C ALA A 232 10.70 12.55 13.80
N LEU A 233 9.82 11.56 13.80
CA LEU A 233 9.04 11.18 12.63
C LEU A 233 7.55 11.32 12.90
N TRP A 234 6.86 12.13 12.11
CA TRP A 234 5.41 12.14 12.08
C TRP A 234 4.86 11.07 11.13
N ARG A 235 3.98 10.21 11.63
CA ARG A 235 3.36 9.11 10.88
C ARG A 235 1.86 9.35 10.66
N PRO A 236 1.45 10.01 9.56
CA PRO A 236 0.05 10.43 9.37
C PRO A 236 -0.95 9.26 9.36
N LYS A 237 -0.54 8.07 8.90
CA LYS A 237 -1.43 6.89 8.85
C LYS A 237 -1.89 6.38 10.22
N VAL A 238 -1.11 6.62 11.25
CA VAL A 238 -1.35 6.15 12.62
C VAL A 238 -1.45 7.29 13.61
N GLN A 239 -1.38 8.55 13.11
CA GLN A 239 -1.42 9.78 13.90
C GLN A 239 -0.51 9.71 15.14
N ASN A 240 0.71 9.18 14.96
CA ASN A 240 1.66 8.95 16.03
C ASN A 240 3.01 9.58 15.69
N GLU A 241 3.60 10.23 16.69
CA GLU A 241 4.99 10.63 16.67
C GLU A 241 5.86 9.43 17.05
N SER A 242 6.96 9.27 16.36
CA SER A 242 7.95 8.24 16.65
C SER A 242 9.33 8.90 16.68
N VAL A 243 10.06 8.63 17.73
CA VAL A 243 11.44 9.10 17.88
C VAL A 243 12.38 7.94 17.60
N LEU A 244 13.29 8.14 16.66
CA LEU A 244 14.38 7.22 16.38
C LEU A 244 15.67 7.73 17.01
N TYR A 245 16.44 6.84 17.62
CA TYR A 245 17.76 7.16 18.16
C TYR A 245 18.82 6.83 17.11
N MET A 246 19.87 7.69 17.04
CA MET A 246 20.93 7.59 16.06
C MET A 246 22.10 6.77 16.62
N THR A 247 22.64 5.88 15.79
CA THR A 247 23.96 5.25 16.03
C THR A 247 25.07 6.27 15.78
N ASP A 248 26.30 5.96 16.22
CA ASP A 248 27.44 6.87 16.03
C ASP A 248 27.67 7.19 14.55
N ARG A 249 27.65 6.18 13.66
CA ARG A 249 27.83 6.41 12.22
C ARG A 249 26.69 7.24 11.57
N VAL A 250 25.46 7.17 12.11
CA VAL A 250 24.36 8.03 11.65
C VAL A 250 24.58 9.48 12.11
N VAL A 251 25.06 9.68 13.35
CA VAL A 251 25.43 11.02 13.87
C VAL A 251 26.52 11.65 13.02
N GLU A 252 27.59 10.92 12.70
CA GLU A 252 28.69 11.39 11.84
C GLU A 252 28.17 11.83 10.47
N ILE A 253 27.39 10.96 9.80
CA ILE A 253 26.77 11.26 8.51
C ILE A 253 25.91 12.51 8.57
N LEU A 254 25.04 12.62 9.56
CA LEU A 254 24.11 13.74 9.67
C LEU A 254 24.83 15.04 10.06
N THR A 255 25.88 14.97 10.86
CA THR A 255 26.73 16.13 11.21
C THR A 255 27.46 16.66 9.98
N GLU A 256 28.07 15.79 9.18
CA GLU A 256 28.72 16.19 7.93
C GLU A 256 27.72 16.84 6.95
N ARG A 257 26.56 16.20 6.77
CA ARG A 257 25.51 16.74 5.89
C ARG A 257 24.93 18.06 6.40
N HIS A 258 24.79 18.22 7.72
CA HIS A 258 24.29 19.44 8.33
C HIS A 258 25.21 20.63 8.08
N ARG A 259 26.52 20.44 8.12
CA ARG A 259 27.53 21.50 7.80
C ARG A 259 27.42 21.98 6.34
N LYS A 260 27.04 21.09 5.42
CA LYS A 260 26.91 21.33 3.97
C LYS A 260 25.48 21.64 3.51
N ARG A 261 24.53 21.80 4.45
CA ARG A 261 23.12 21.99 4.10
C ARG A 261 22.87 23.31 3.39
N THR A 262 22.04 23.28 2.35
CA THR A 262 21.63 24.46 1.59
C THR A 262 20.10 24.68 1.59
N ASN A 263 19.33 23.73 2.14
CA ASN A 263 17.88 23.78 2.21
C ASN A 263 17.34 23.00 3.41
N LYS A 264 16.01 22.95 3.55
CA LYS A 264 15.37 22.34 4.72
C LYS A 264 15.31 20.81 4.73
N TYR A 265 15.53 20.15 3.58
CA TYR A 265 15.42 18.70 3.48
C TYR A 265 16.76 18.00 3.58
N LEU A 266 16.78 16.79 4.17
CA LEU A 266 17.98 15.96 4.27
C LEU A 266 18.43 15.46 2.89
N PHE A 267 17.46 15.01 2.05
CA PHE A 267 17.71 14.56 0.67
C PHE A 267 16.85 15.36 -0.30
N THR A 268 17.48 15.95 -1.30
CA THR A 268 16.81 16.83 -2.26
C THR A 268 16.88 16.34 -3.69
N ASN A 269 15.90 16.72 -4.46
CA ASN A 269 15.90 16.58 -5.91
C ASN A 269 16.64 17.79 -6.56
N LYS A 270 16.70 17.81 -7.88
CA LYS A 270 17.34 18.91 -8.65
C LYS A 270 16.68 20.28 -8.44
N GLN A 271 15.43 20.32 -7.99
CA GLN A 271 14.66 21.55 -7.70
C GLN A 271 14.77 21.98 -6.22
N GLY A 272 15.60 21.32 -5.39
CA GLY A 272 15.72 21.60 -3.96
C GLY A 272 14.54 21.11 -3.11
N LEU A 273 13.59 20.39 -3.67
CA LEU A 273 12.46 19.79 -2.95
C LEU A 273 12.84 18.42 -2.38
N ALA A 274 12.07 17.94 -1.42
CA ALA A 274 12.23 16.60 -0.86
C ALA A 274 12.27 15.53 -1.96
N ARG A 275 13.15 14.57 -1.81
CA ARG A 275 13.25 13.43 -2.70
C ARG A 275 12.17 12.42 -2.34
N LYS A 276 11.10 12.33 -3.13
CA LYS A 276 9.94 11.47 -2.81
C LYS A 276 10.32 10.00 -2.67
N THR A 277 11.25 9.49 -3.48
CA THR A 277 11.67 8.08 -3.46
C THR A 277 13.03 7.86 -4.12
N LEU A 278 13.77 6.89 -3.62
CA LEU A 278 15.01 6.37 -4.19
C LEU A 278 14.92 4.85 -4.43
N THR A 279 13.71 4.28 -4.43
CA THR A 279 13.48 2.83 -4.53
C THR A 279 14.22 2.19 -5.70
N HIS A 280 14.15 2.78 -6.90
CA HIS A 280 14.83 2.24 -8.08
C HIS A 280 16.36 2.28 -7.97
N VAL A 281 16.91 3.29 -7.28
CA VAL A 281 18.37 3.40 -7.08
C VAL A 281 18.83 2.33 -6.09
N ILE A 282 18.07 2.13 -4.99
CA ILE A 282 18.32 1.08 -3.99
C ILE A 282 18.21 -0.30 -4.65
N GLN A 283 17.19 -0.56 -5.46
CA GLN A 283 17.04 -1.85 -6.17
C GLN A 283 18.21 -2.14 -7.11
N ARG A 284 18.70 -1.11 -7.83
CA ARG A 284 19.89 -1.26 -8.68
C ARG A 284 21.14 -1.58 -7.85
N ALA A 285 21.30 -0.95 -6.69
CA ALA A 285 22.40 -1.24 -5.79
C ALA A 285 22.39 -2.70 -5.32
N PHE A 286 21.24 -3.19 -4.86
CA PHE A 286 21.08 -4.61 -4.49
C PHE A 286 21.43 -5.56 -5.62
N ARG A 287 20.94 -5.27 -6.84
CA ARG A 287 21.23 -6.11 -8.01
C ARG A 287 22.73 -6.15 -8.34
N ARG A 288 23.42 -5.01 -8.30
CA ARG A 288 24.87 -4.95 -8.51
C ARG A 288 25.66 -5.68 -7.43
N ALA A 289 25.19 -5.64 -6.19
CA ALA A 289 25.78 -6.40 -5.09
C ALA A 289 25.46 -7.92 -5.13
N GLY A 290 24.72 -8.39 -6.15
CA GLY A 290 24.31 -9.79 -6.27
C GLY A 290 23.28 -10.21 -5.21
N LEU A 291 22.46 -9.28 -4.72
CA LEU A 291 21.47 -9.49 -3.66
C LEU A 291 20.07 -9.55 -4.24
N GLU A 292 19.65 -10.76 -4.62
CA GLU A 292 18.33 -10.99 -5.19
C GLU A 292 17.22 -10.96 -4.12
N GLY A 293 15.99 -10.61 -4.56
CA GLY A 293 14.81 -10.56 -3.68
C GLY A 293 14.85 -9.46 -2.62
N CYS A 294 15.86 -8.56 -2.66
CA CYS A 294 16.00 -7.45 -1.73
C CYS A 294 15.30 -6.17 -2.19
N SER A 295 14.84 -5.39 -1.24
CA SER A 295 14.20 -4.09 -1.43
C SER A 295 14.56 -3.13 -0.29
N ALA A 296 14.15 -1.87 -0.36
CA ALA A 296 14.33 -0.92 0.75
C ALA A 296 13.74 -1.46 2.08
N HIS A 297 12.68 -2.27 2.03
CA HIS A 297 12.12 -2.91 3.21
C HIS A 297 13.03 -3.99 3.81
N THR A 298 13.90 -4.60 2.99
CA THR A 298 14.90 -5.58 3.47
C THR A 298 15.86 -4.94 4.48
N LEU A 299 16.24 -3.67 4.30
CA LEU A 299 17.07 -2.94 5.26
C LEU A 299 16.39 -2.84 6.63
N ARG A 300 15.11 -2.50 6.63
CA ARG A 300 14.30 -2.45 7.86
C ARG A 300 14.09 -3.85 8.48
N HIS A 301 13.93 -4.89 7.66
CA HIS A 301 13.88 -6.27 8.14
C HIS A 301 15.21 -6.69 8.77
N THR A 302 16.33 -6.28 8.18
CA THR A 302 17.67 -6.51 8.73
C THR A 302 17.82 -5.85 10.11
N HIS A 303 17.44 -4.59 10.23
CA HIS A 303 17.43 -3.88 11.51
C HIS A 303 16.61 -4.62 12.57
N ALA A 304 15.34 -4.92 12.27
CA ALA A 304 14.46 -5.62 13.20
C ALA A 304 14.99 -7.01 13.61
N THR A 305 15.50 -7.78 12.65
CA THR A 305 16.09 -9.09 12.90
C THR A 305 17.28 -9.00 13.85
N ARG A 306 18.16 -8.01 13.64
CA ARG A 306 19.32 -7.79 14.51
C ARG A 306 18.95 -7.42 15.93
N LEU A 307 17.95 -6.54 16.10
CA LEU A 307 17.46 -6.19 17.42
C LEU A 307 16.99 -7.44 18.18
N ILE A 308 16.20 -8.30 17.54
CA ILE A 308 15.73 -9.54 18.15
C ILE A 308 16.88 -10.49 18.41
N GLN A 309 17.78 -10.71 17.45
CA GLN A 309 18.97 -11.55 17.62
C GLN A 309 19.89 -11.10 18.76
N ASN A 310 19.84 -9.84 19.12
CA ASN A 310 20.56 -9.26 20.25
C ASN A 310 19.71 -9.09 21.52
N GLY A 311 18.57 -9.75 21.60
CA GLY A 311 17.84 -9.94 22.85
C GLY A 311 16.58 -9.11 23.05
N LEU A 312 16.26 -8.18 22.14
CA LEU A 312 15.01 -7.42 22.23
C LEU A 312 13.81 -8.33 21.90
N ASN A 313 12.72 -8.13 22.63
CA ASN A 313 11.48 -8.85 22.38
C ASN A 313 10.63 -8.18 21.27
N LEU A 314 9.58 -8.90 20.82
CA LEU A 314 8.71 -8.39 19.72
C LEU A 314 7.98 -7.10 20.07
N TYR A 315 7.65 -6.84 21.32
CA TYR A 315 6.99 -5.60 21.74
C TYR A 315 7.94 -4.41 21.66
N GLU A 316 9.17 -4.56 22.12
CA GLU A 316 10.21 -3.53 22.01
C GLU A 316 10.50 -3.19 20.56
N VAL A 317 10.66 -4.21 19.71
CA VAL A 317 10.85 -4.03 18.26
C VAL A 317 9.64 -3.38 17.60
N LYS A 318 8.41 -3.71 18.03
CA LYS A 318 7.18 -3.05 17.56
C LYS A 318 7.24 -1.54 17.82
N GLU A 319 7.60 -1.14 19.04
CA GLU A 319 7.71 0.28 19.44
C GLU A 319 8.80 1.00 18.65
N ILE A 320 10.01 0.43 18.57
CA ILE A 320 11.14 1.00 17.81
C ILE A 320 10.76 1.21 16.34
N LEU A 321 10.14 0.23 15.72
CA LEU A 321 9.69 0.32 14.34
C LEU A 321 8.45 1.20 14.18
N GLY A 322 7.69 1.48 15.23
CA GLY A 322 6.42 2.20 15.19
C GLY A 322 5.38 1.45 14.36
N HIS A 323 5.17 0.18 14.67
CA HIS A 323 4.08 -0.60 14.12
C HIS A 323 2.82 -0.38 14.97
N SER A 324 1.71 0.03 14.35
CA SER A 324 0.42 0.18 15.03
C SER A 324 -0.15 -1.15 15.53
N ASP A 325 0.08 -2.23 14.76
CA ASP A 325 -0.41 -3.57 15.07
C ASP A 325 0.78 -4.54 15.23
N ILE A 326 0.79 -5.27 16.36
CA ILE A 326 1.78 -6.31 16.67
C ILE A 326 1.83 -7.39 15.58
N LYS A 327 0.71 -7.67 14.90
CA LYS A 327 0.67 -8.64 13.79
C LYS A 327 1.72 -8.36 12.72
N THR A 328 2.06 -7.08 12.51
CA THR A 328 3.14 -6.70 11.57
C THR A 328 4.50 -7.16 12.06
N THR A 329 4.73 -7.17 13.39
CA THR A 329 5.98 -7.60 14.01
C THR A 329 6.04 -9.11 14.21
N MET A 330 4.89 -9.80 14.28
CA MET A 330 4.81 -11.26 14.40
C MET A 330 5.50 -12.03 13.28
N ARG A 331 5.83 -11.40 12.17
CA ARG A 331 6.68 -12.00 11.12
C ARG A 331 8.08 -12.38 11.59
N TYR A 332 8.56 -11.79 12.68
CA TYR A 332 9.86 -12.06 13.30
C TYR A 332 9.75 -13.07 14.46
N ALA A 333 8.56 -13.55 14.82
CA ALA A 333 8.32 -14.41 15.96
C ALA A 333 9.18 -15.71 15.96
N HIS A 334 9.44 -16.27 14.77
CA HIS A 334 10.26 -17.45 14.63
C HIS A 334 11.74 -17.20 15.02
N ILE A 335 12.24 -15.97 14.89
CA ILE A 335 13.60 -15.57 15.30
C ILE A 335 13.65 -15.45 16.82
N GLU A 336 12.67 -14.80 17.43
CA GLU A 336 12.53 -14.69 18.88
C GLU A 336 12.39 -16.05 19.54
N GLN A 337 11.56 -16.94 18.98
CA GLN A 337 11.38 -18.31 19.49
C GLN A 337 12.70 -19.08 19.57
N ALA A 338 13.54 -18.99 18.53
CA ALA A 338 14.84 -19.64 18.52
C ALA A 338 15.76 -19.11 19.64
N GLN A 339 15.70 -17.80 19.95
CA GLN A 339 16.46 -17.22 21.07
C GLN A 339 15.91 -17.62 22.43
N VAL A 340 14.58 -17.56 22.60
CA VAL A 340 13.93 -17.96 23.85
C VAL A 340 14.25 -19.41 24.16
N SER A 341 14.26 -20.30 23.16
CA SER A 341 14.63 -21.70 23.33
C SER A 341 16.08 -21.88 23.80
N ARG A 342 17.02 -21.09 23.26
CA ARG A 342 18.42 -21.11 23.72
C ARG A 342 18.55 -20.62 25.16
N LYS A 343 17.93 -19.47 25.48
CA LYS A 343 17.90 -18.94 26.87
C LYS A 343 17.30 -19.95 27.85
N ALA A 344 16.25 -20.67 27.45
CA ALA A 344 15.65 -21.72 28.29
C ALA A 344 16.64 -22.85 28.61
N VAL A 345 17.41 -23.29 27.61
CA VAL A 345 18.47 -24.30 27.82
C VAL A 345 19.51 -23.78 28.79
N ASP A 346 19.97 -22.54 28.63
CA ASP A 346 20.97 -21.93 29.51
C ASP A 346 20.47 -21.85 30.97
N VAL A 347 19.20 -21.47 31.18
CA VAL A 347 18.56 -21.40 32.50
C VAL A 347 18.50 -22.80 33.13
N ILE A 348 18.09 -23.83 32.37
CA ILE A 348 18.04 -25.21 32.88
C ILE A 348 19.43 -25.73 33.20
N ASN A 349 20.44 -25.43 32.36
CA ASN A 349 21.85 -25.83 32.64
C ASN A 349 22.37 -25.18 33.94
N ILE A 350 22.10 -23.88 34.14
CA ILE A 350 22.47 -23.19 35.39
C ILE A 350 21.78 -23.83 36.60
N PHE A 351 20.50 -24.19 36.49
CA PHE A 351 19.75 -24.84 37.54
C PHE A 351 20.35 -26.24 37.86
N ASN A 352 20.62 -27.03 36.83
CA ASN A 352 21.22 -28.35 37.00
C ASN A 352 22.62 -28.29 37.63
N ASN A 353 23.47 -27.35 37.21
CA ASN A 353 24.81 -27.16 37.76
C ASN A 353 24.80 -26.70 39.22
N LYS A 354 23.81 -25.93 39.65
CA LYS A 354 23.63 -25.52 41.06
C LYS A 354 23.18 -26.70 41.96
N ASN A 355 22.47 -27.66 41.40
CA ASN A 355 21.94 -28.81 42.16
C ASN A 355 22.83 -30.07 42.09
N LEU A 356 23.94 -29.99 41.34
CA LEU A 356 24.96 -31.03 41.28
C LEU A 356 26.11 -30.73 42.26
N THR A 357 25.84 -30.23 43.48
CA THR A 357 26.83 -30.35 44.57
C THR A 357 26.98 -31.82 44.88
N PRO A 358 28.20 -32.37 44.96
CA PRO A 358 28.44 -33.78 45.30
C PRO A 358 27.78 -34.07 46.65
N ILE A 359 26.99 -35.12 46.74
CA ILE A 359 26.65 -35.75 47.99
C ILE A 359 28.01 -36.33 48.46
N ASP A 360 28.67 -35.62 49.40
CA ASP A 360 29.86 -36.11 50.05
C ASP A 360 29.56 -37.51 50.62
N GLN A 361 30.31 -38.48 50.16
CA GLN A 361 30.33 -39.84 50.71
C GLN A 361 31.03 -39.86 52.07
#